data_b6cae292def4b9e64cd97d72af9ae8d6
#
_entry.id   b6cae292def4b9e64cd97d72af9ae8d6
#
_cell.length_a   1.000
_cell.length_b   1.000
_cell.length_c   1.000
_cell.angle_alpha   90.00
_cell.angle_beta   90.00
_cell.angle_gamma   90.00
#
_symmetry.space_group_name_H-M   'P 1'
#
loop_
_entity.id
_entity.type
_entity.pdbx_description
1 polymer ?
#
loop_
_entity_poly.entity_id
_entity_poly.type
_entity_poly.pdbx_seq_one_letter_code
_entity_poly.pdbx_strand_id
1 'polypeptide(L)'
;MTMRQQESHGPADTRPEELDLLIGAAAEAARVLVGSCPSDRAAWLELVATRLDAAADDLVPLAAQETHLGLDRLQGELKRTTFQLRLFAGVLRDGSFLQATIDHADSAWPMGARPDLRRMLRPLGPVAVYAASNFPFAFSVAGGDTASALAAGCPVLLKANPSHPELSAATGAQVADALQEAGAPDAAFAVVIGFETGIALVKDARIRAASFTGSLRGGRALFDLAVSRPEPIPFYGELGSVNPAFVTPGAGAQRADDVAAGFVGSISLGNGQFCTKPGMLFVPAGSGLEDRVAALAGARPAAPMLSEQIRSGYSEALALLAERPGVRVIAGQARQEGDPAPTVLSTTVSDLLADVDAMTQECFGPAAIVVSYESEEELLAAAHVFDGQLTATIHGSGVEPVVSTLMDVLTERVGRVVWNGWPTGVSVTYAQHHGGPYPATTSVQTTSVGTSAIDRFLRPVSYQDAPEDVLPPALREDNPWRLPRRVDGVLQQV
;
A
#
# COMPACT_ATOMS: atom_id res chain seq x y z
N MET A 1 19.77 -10.15 -38.53
CA MET A 1 20.58 -10.54 -37.37
C MET A 1 19.59 -10.83 -36.25
N THR A 2 19.36 -12.09 -35.98
CA THR A 2 18.29 -12.62 -35.15
C THR A 2 18.57 -12.30 -33.68
N MET A 3 17.70 -11.50 -33.04
CA MET A 3 17.75 -11.34 -31.60
C MET A 3 17.48 -12.69 -30.96
N ARG A 4 18.45 -13.25 -30.26
CA ARG A 4 18.21 -14.37 -29.33
C ARG A 4 17.34 -13.82 -28.22
N GLN A 5 16.09 -14.33 -28.12
CA GLN A 5 15.29 -14.25 -26.92
C GLN A 5 16.11 -14.91 -25.80
N GLN A 6 16.50 -14.16 -24.79
CA GLN A 6 16.94 -14.73 -23.53
C GLN A 6 15.75 -15.50 -22.96
N GLU A 7 15.89 -16.81 -22.87
CA GLU A 7 14.95 -17.68 -22.17
C GLU A 7 14.88 -17.19 -20.72
N SER A 8 13.71 -16.71 -20.31
CA SER A 8 13.43 -16.38 -18.91
C SER A 8 13.43 -17.70 -18.12
N HIS A 9 14.37 -17.88 -17.21
CA HIS A 9 14.46 -19.04 -16.32
C HIS A 9 13.50 -18.97 -15.14
N GLY A 10 12.40 -18.25 -15.23
CA GLY A 10 11.39 -18.13 -14.19
C GLY A 10 10.25 -19.17 -14.34
N PRO A 11 9.40 -19.32 -13.31
CA PRO A 11 8.23 -20.20 -13.37
C PRO A 11 7.32 -19.82 -14.54
N ALA A 12 6.73 -20.84 -15.19
CA ALA A 12 5.87 -20.64 -16.35
C ALA A 12 4.59 -19.89 -15.99
N ASP A 13 4.01 -19.19 -16.98
CA ASP A 13 2.72 -18.54 -16.82
C ASP A 13 1.62 -19.56 -16.51
N THR A 14 0.72 -19.23 -15.60
CA THR A 14 -0.45 -20.03 -15.24
C THR A 14 -1.38 -20.15 -16.46
N ARG A 15 -1.66 -21.37 -16.86
CA ARG A 15 -2.52 -21.65 -18.03
C ARG A 15 -3.98 -21.30 -17.74
N PRO A 16 -4.78 -20.93 -18.77
CA PRO A 16 -6.18 -20.54 -18.59
C PRO A 16 -7.03 -21.62 -17.86
N GLU A 17 -6.82 -22.90 -18.16
CA GLU A 17 -7.56 -24.02 -17.54
C GLU A 17 -7.17 -24.17 -16.07
N GLU A 18 -5.91 -23.97 -15.74
CA GLU A 18 -5.40 -23.97 -14.36
C GLU A 18 -5.95 -22.78 -13.56
N LEU A 19 -5.96 -21.58 -14.16
CA LEU A 19 -6.57 -20.40 -13.56
C LEU A 19 -8.06 -20.65 -13.25
N ASP A 20 -8.81 -21.24 -14.18
CA ASP A 20 -10.23 -21.53 -13.99
C ASP A 20 -10.46 -22.50 -12.80
N LEU A 21 -9.62 -23.53 -12.67
CA LEU A 21 -9.67 -24.46 -11.54
C LEU A 21 -9.34 -23.77 -10.22
N LEU A 22 -8.29 -22.94 -10.17
CA LEU A 22 -7.90 -22.20 -8.96
C LEU A 22 -9.00 -21.23 -8.52
N ILE A 23 -9.60 -20.48 -9.44
CA ILE A 23 -10.69 -19.56 -9.10
C ILE A 23 -11.93 -20.34 -8.63
N GLY A 24 -12.24 -21.48 -9.26
CA GLY A 24 -13.34 -22.35 -8.83
C GLY A 24 -13.14 -22.85 -7.41
N ALA A 25 -11.95 -23.37 -7.12
CA ALA A 25 -11.59 -23.86 -5.78
C ALA A 25 -11.62 -22.74 -4.72
N ALA A 26 -11.14 -21.53 -5.05
CA ALA A 26 -11.23 -20.38 -4.16
C ALA A 26 -12.69 -19.97 -3.89
N ALA A 27 -13.58 -20.07 -4.88
CA ALA A 27 -15.00 -19.79 -4.68
C ALA A 27 -15.67 -20.79 -3.72
N GLU A 28 -15.28 -22.06 -3.75
CA GLU A 28 -15.74 -23.06 -2.77
C GLU A 28 -15.12 -22.80 -1.38
N ALA A 29 -13.81 -22.50 -1.31
CA ALA A 29 -13.15 -22.15 -0.06
C ALA A 29 -13.82 -20.95 0.64
N ALA A 30 -14.28 -19.95 -0.12
CA ALA A 30 -14.99 -18.80 0.43
C ALA A 30 -16.27 -19.19 1.20
N ARG A 31 -16.97 -20.23 0.79
CA ARG A 31 -18.18 -20.72 1.47
C ARG A 31 -17.86 -21.32 2.84
N VAL A 32 -16.70 -21.91 2.99
CA VAL A 32 -16.21 -22.45 4.26
C VAL A 32 -15.66 -21.34 5.14
N LEU A 33 -14.83 -20.47 4.58
CA LEU A 33 -14.15 -19.38 5.29
C LEU A 33 -15.14 -18.40 5.94
N VAL A 34 -16.28 -18.15 5.31
CA VAL A 34 -17.31 -17.26 5.85
C VAL A 34 -17.86 -17.70 7.21
N GLY A 35 -17.78 -19.01 7.53
CA GLY A 35 -18.19 -19.59 8.80
C GLY A 35 -17.04 -19.87 9.77
N SER A 36 -15.78 -19.61 9.39
CA SER A 36 -14.62 -19.89 10.22
C SER A 36 -14.55 -18.95 11.43
N CYS A 37 -14.13 -19.51 12.57
CA CYS A 37 -13.92 -18.71 13.78
C CYS A 37 -12.74 -17.74 13.58
N PRO A 38 -12.81 -16.48 14.05
CA PRO A 38 -11.67 -15.56 14.01
C PRO A 38 -10.41 -16.12 14.68
N SER A 39 -10.54 -16.89 15.78
CA SER A 39 -9.41 -17.54 16.45
C SER A 39 -8.69 -18.56 15.58
N ASP A 40 -9.40 -19.30 14.72
CA ASP A 40 -8.79 -20.27 13.81
C ASP A 40 -7.99 -19.54 12.73
N ARG A 41 -8.56 -18.49 12.14
CA ARG A 41 -7.83 -17.64 11.18
C ARG A 41 -6.60 -16.98 11.82
N ALA A 42 -6.68 -16.59 13.10
CA ALA A 42 -5.52 -16.06 13.84
C ALA A 42 -4.40 -17.10 13.92
N ALA A 43 -4.72 -18.36 14.24
CA ALA A 43 -3.74 -19.44 14.29
C ALA A 43 -3.12 -19.72 12.90
N TRP A 44 -3.91 -19.66 11.83
CA TRP A 44 -3.41 -19.79 10.46
C TRP A 44 -2.37 -18.73 10.12
N LEU A 45 -2.66 -17.46 10.39
CA LEU A 45 -1.73 -16.35 10.12
C LEU A 45 -0.44 -16.45 10.96
N GLU A 46 -0.53 -16.93 12.20
CA GLU A 46 0.65 -17.15 13.05
C GLU A 46 1.52 -18.30 12.54
N LEU A 47 0.92 -19.37 12.03
CA LEU A 47 1.68 -20.46 11.44
C LEU A 47 2.37 -20.02 10.14
N VAL A 48 1.67 -19.26 9.29
CA VAL A 48 2.28 -18.63 8.09
C VAL A 48 3.48 -17.78 8.49
N ALA A 49 3.34 -16.92 9.50
CA ALA A 49 4.44 -16.08 9.98
C ALA A 49 5.62 -16.92 10.49
N THR A 50 5.36 -18.00 11.20
CA THR A 50 6.39 -18.89 11.74
C THR A 50 7.14 -19.65 10.64
N ARG A 51 6.42 -20.11 9.61
CA ARG A 51 7.03 -20.77 8.44
C ARG A 51 7.92 -19.80 7.66
N LEU A 52 7.46 -18.58 7.45
CA LEU A 52 8.24 -17.56 6.75
C LEU A 52 9.50 -17.16 7.53
N ASP A 53 9.42 -17.03 8.87
CA ASP A 53 10.61 -16.79 9.71
C ASP A 53 11.61 -17.94 9.60
N ALA A 54 11.13 -19.18 9.58
CA ALA A 54 11.99 -20.38 9.46
C ALA A 54 12.63 -20.52 8.06
N ALA A 55 11.97 -20.00 7.00
CA ALA A 55 12.48 -20.03 5.63
C ALA A 55 13.36 -18.80 5.28
N ALA A 56 13.70 -17.95 6.24
CA ALA A 56 14.43 -16.69 5.99
C ALA A 56 15.78 -16.91 5.29
N ASP A 57 16.51 -17.96 5.66
CA ASP A 57 17.84 -18.26 5.11
C ASP A 57 17.81 -18.66 3.62
N ASP A 58 16.66 -19.12 3.11
CA ASP A 58 16.43 -19.45 1.72
C ASP A 58 15.80 -18.26 0.96
N LEU A 59 14.77 -17.65 1.54
CA LEU A 59 14.00 -16.61 0.87
C LEU A 59 14.74 -15.27 0.73
N VAL A 60 15.54 -14.87 1.74
CA VAL A 60 16.24 -13.58 1.71
C VAL A 60 17.34 -13.54 0.63
N PRO A 61 18.20 -14.56 0.47
CA PRO A 61 19.15 -14.58 -0.65
C PRO A 61 18.48 -14.62 -2.02
N LEU A 62 17.39 -15.37 -2.18
CA LEU A 62 16.62 -15.42 -3.42
C LEU A 62 16.04 -14.03 -3.77
N ALA A 63 15.47 -13.35 -2.78
CA ALA A 63 14.97 -11.99 -2.94
C ALA A 63 16.09 -11.02 -3.35
N ALA A 64 17.28 -11.13 -2.75
CA ALA A 64 18.42 -10.29 -3.11
C ALA A 64 18.88 -10.53 -4.56
N GLN A 65 18.85 -11.78 -5.01
CA GLN A 65 19.22 -12.14 -6.37
C GLN A 65 18.26 -11.53 -7.41
N GLU A 66 16.95 -11.59 -7.17
CA GLU A 66 15.94 -11.10 -8.13
C GLU A 66 15.72 -9.59 -8.08
N THR A 67 15.95 -8.94 -6.92
CA THR A 67 15.61 -7.52 -6.72
C THR A 67 16.81 -6.59 -6.59
N HIS A 68 18.01 -7.11 -6.45
CA HIS A 68 19.24 -6.35 -6.18
C HIS A 68 19.21 -5.54 -4.86
N LEU A 69 18.27 -5.85 -3.96
CA LEU A 69 18.17 -5.21 -2.65
C LEU A 69 19.15 -5.82 -1.65
N GLY A 70 19.65 -5.01 -0.72
CA GLY A 70 20.58 -5.46 0.30
C GLY A 70 19.96 -6.47 1.28
N LEU A 71 20.75 -7.47 1.71
CA LEU A 71 20.29 -8.55 2.60
C LEU A 71 19.70 -8.03 3.90
N ASP A 72 20.32 -7.03 4.55
CA ASP A 72 19.83 -6.46 5.82
C ASP A 72 18.44 -5.82 5.66
N ARG A 73 18.22 -5.13 4.54
CA ARG A 73 16.90 -4.57 4.20
C ARG A 73 15.87 -5.67 4.02
N LEU A 74 16.18 -6.70 3.25
CA LEU A 74 15.28 -7.81 2.97
C LEU A 74 14.96 -8.61 4.22
N GLN A 75 15.94 -8.83 5.09
CA GLN A 75 15.73 -9.48 6.38
C GLN A 75 14.82 -8.65 7.31
N GLY A 76 15.02 -7.33 7.33
CA GLY A 76 14.13 -6.40 8.04
C GLY A 76 12.72 -6.40 7.46
N GLU A 77 12.58 -6.48 6.13
CA GLU A 77 11.29 -6.51 5.45
C GLU A 77 10.53 -7.82 5.71
N LEU A 78 11.21 -8.96 5.70
CA LEU A 78 10.61 -10.25 6.05
C LEU A 78 10.10 -10.24 7.50
N LYS A 79 10.89 -9.74 8.45
CA LYS A 79 10.47 -9.56 9.86
C LYS A 79 9.25 -8.64 9.98
N ARG A 80 9.19 -7.56 9.20
CA ARG A 80 8.02 -6.69 9.14
C ARG A 80 6.79 -7.44 8.61
N THR A 81 6.96 -8.29 7.62
CA THR A 81 5.89 -9.09 7.02
C THR A 81 5.32 -10.09 8.03
N THR A 82 6.19 -10.85 8.72
CA THR A 82 5.75 -11.81 9.73
C THR A 82 5.16 -11.14 10.97
N PHE A 83 5.67 -9.96 11.36
CA PHE A 83 5.04 -9.13 12.38
C PHE A 83 3.62 -8.70 12.01
N GLN A 84 3.40 -8.28 10.76
CA GLN A 84 2.08 -7.86 10.27
C GLN A 84 1.06 -9.01 10.30
N LEU A 85 1.46 -10.23 9.92
CA LEU A 85 0.61 -11.41 10.05
C LEU A 85 0.18 -11.65 11.50
N ARG A 86 1.12 -11.56 12.45
CA ARG A 86 0.85 -11.68 13.90
C ARG A 86 -0.02 -10.55 14.43
N LEU A 87 0.14 -9.32 13.90
CA LEU A 87 -0.71 -8.20 14.28
C LEU A 87 -2.15 -8.45 13.85
N PHE A 88 -2.39 -8.96 12.63
CA PHE A 88 -3.73 -9.36 12.20
C PHE A 88 -4.29 -10.52 13.02
N ALA A 89 -3.47 -11.47 13.45
CA ALA A 89 -3.91 -12.49 14.40
C ALA A 89 -4.41 -11.87 15.73
N GLY A 90 -3.76 -10.81 16.20
CA GLY A 90 -4.24 -10.02 17.34
C GLY A 90 -5.59 -9.35 17.09
N VAL A 91 -5.76 -8.72 15.91
CA VAL A 91 -7.05 -8.11 15.49
C VAL A 91 -8.18 -9.14 15.46
N LEU A 92 -7.89 -10.34 14.96
CA LEU A 92 -8.87 -11.42 14.91
C LEU A 92 -9.30 -11.89 16.30
N ARG A 93 -8.37 -11.97 17.25
CA ARG A 93 -8.70 -12.33 18.65
C ARG A 93 -9.44 -11.23 19.39
N ASP A 94 -9.15 -9.96 19.07
CA ASP A 94 -9.94 -8.83 19.58
C ASP A 94 -11.39 -8.89 19.09
N GLY A 95 -11.61 -9.21 17.82
CA GLY A 95 -12.91 -9.45 17.21
C GLY A 95 -13.75 -8.21 16.94
N SER A 96 -13.34 -7.01 17.35
CA SER A 96 -14.07 -5.75 17.15
C SER A 96 -14.25 -5.41 15.66
N PHE A 97 -13.37 -5.90 14.78
CA PHE A 97 -13.46 -5.72 13.34
C PHE A 97 -14.76 -6.22 12.72
N LEU A 98 -15.46 -7.18 13.37
CA LEU A 98 -16.75 -7.67 12.89
C LEU A 98 -17.91 -6.68 13.13
N GLN A 99 -17.72 -5.69 13.99
CA GLN A 99 -18.73 -4.67 14.32
C GLN A 99 -20.11 -5.27 14.67
N ALA A 100 -20.12 -6.39 15.39
CA ALA A 100 -21.33 -7.10 15.74
C ALA A 100 -22.27 -6.21 16.57
N THR A 101 -23.50 -6.04 16.10
CA THR A 101 -24.51 -5.17 16.72
C THR A 101 -25.85 -5.90 16.77
N ILE A 102 -26.51 -5.87 17.93
CA ILE A 102 -27.82 -6.48 18.19
C ILE A 102 -28.73 -5.40 18.76
N ASP A 103 -29.87 -5.19 18.13
CA ASP A 103 -30.97 -4.36 18.60
C ASP A 103 -32.18 -5.28 18.75
N HIS A 104 -32.52 -5.64 19.99
CA HIS A 104 -33.67 -6.52 20.27
C HIS A 104 -34.98 -5.85 19.86
N ALA A 105 -36.02 -6.66 19.60
CA ALA A 105 -37.35 -6.15 19.34
C ALA A 105 -37.83 -5.28 20.50
N ASP A 106 -38.40 -4.11 20.20
CA ASP A 106 -38.94 -3.18 21.19
C ASP A 106 -40.28 -2.56 20.71
N SER A 107 -41.35 -2.96 21.32
CA SER A 107 -42.69 -2.46 20.99
C SER A 107 -42.92 -1.00 21.44
N ALA A 108 -42.07 -0.49 22.34
CA ALA A 108 -42.14 0.87 22.86
C ALA A 108 -41.13 1.82 22.19
N TRP A 109 -40.48 1.38 21.13
CA TRP A 109 -39.50 2.23 20.43
C TRP A 109 -40.13 3.56 19.94
N PRO A 110 -39.51 4.73 20.18
CA PRO A 110 -40.14 6.03 19.96
C PRO A 110 -40.65 6.32 18.54
N MET A 111 -40.08 5.64 17.53
CA MET A 111 -40.44 5.81 16.10
C MET A 111 -41.41 4.73 15.59
N GLY A 112 -42.02 3.97 16.47
CA GLY A 112 -42.83 2.81 16.17
C GLY A 112 -42.13 1.51 16.61
N ALA A 113 -42.86 0.40 16.70
CA ALA A 113 -42.30 -0.88 17.13
C ALA A 113 -41.06 -1.27 16.31
N ARG A 114 -39.96 -1.50 17.00
CA ARG A 114 -38.69 -1.94 16.42
C ARG A 114 -38.65 -3.48 16.31
N PRO A 115 -38.35 -4.09 15.14
CA PRO A 115 -38.11 -5.52 15.05
C PRO A 115 -36.78 -5.91 15.68
N ASP A 116 -36.47 -7.20 15.84
CA ASP A 116 -35.11 -7.68 16.15
C ASP A 116 -34.22 -7.44 14.91
N LEU A 117 -33.15 -6.67 15.10
CA LEU A 117 -32.19 -6.32 14.05
C LEU A 117 -30.78 -6.67 14.52
N ARG A 118 -30.10 -7.52 13.77
CA ARG A 118 -28.71 -7.92 14.06
C ARG A 118 -27.83 -7.69 12.85
N ARG A 119 -26.66 -7.07 13.04
CA ARG A 119 -25.75 -6.69 11.97
C ARG A 119 -24.33 -7.09 12.30
N MET A 120 -23.59 -7.57 11.31
CA MET A 120 -22.15 -7.76 11.39
C MET A 120 -21.48 -7.54 10.02
N LEU A 121 -20.16 -7.40 10.03
CA LEU A 121 -19.37 -7.44 8.80
C LEU A 121 -19.10 -8.89 8.39
N ARG A 122 -19.14 -9.15 7.09
CA ARG A 122 -18.88 -10.45 6.47
C ARG A 122 -17.87 -10.34 5.34
N PRO A 123 -17.04 -11.38 5.09
CA PRO A 123 -16.08 -11.38 3.98
C PRO A 123 -16.77 -11.22 2.64
N LEU A 124 -16.08 -10.54 1.71
CA LEU A 124 -16.57 -10.31 0.35
C LEU A 124 -16.58 -11.60 -0.49
N GLY A 125 -15.60 -12.48 -0.32
CA GLY A 125 -15.35 -13.66 -1.14
C GLY A 125 -13.94 -13.67 -1.74
N PRO A 126 -13.67 -14.39 -2.85
CA PRO A 126 -12.34 -14.47 -3.43
C PRO A 126 -11.78 -13.11 -3.85
N VAL A 127 -10.52 -12.85 -3.47
CA VAL A 127 -9.81 -11.59 -3.71
C VAL A 127 -8.63 -11.81 -4.65
N ALA A 128 -8.53 -11.00 -5.69
CA ALA A 128 -7.34 -10.90 -6.53
C ALA A 128 -6.35 -9.91 -5.92
N VAL A 129 -5.13 -10.36 -5.58
CA VAL A 129 -4.06 -9.51 -5.05
C VAL A 129 -2.95 -9.40 -6.08
N TYR A 130 -2.52 -8.18 -6.41
CA TYR A 130 -1.44 -7.92 -7.35
C TYR A 130 -0.21 -7.43 -6.59
N ALA A 131 0.83 -8.27 -6.56
CA ALA A 131 2.06 -8.02 -5.83
C ALA A 131 2.84 -6.81 -6.37
N ALA A 132 3.37 -5.98 -5.47
CA ALA A 132 4.30 -4.90 -5.79
C ALA A 132 5.71 -5.43 -6.08
N SER A 133 6.53 -4.63 -6.78
CA SER A 133 7.92 -4.98 -7.11
C SER A 133 8.91 -4.56 -6.03
N ASN A 134 8.70 -3.40 -5.40
CA ASN A 134 9.68 -2.71 -4.57
C ASN A 134 9.72 -3.15 -3.10
N PHE A 135 8.76 -3.97 -2.70
CA PHE A 135 8.70 -4.62 -1.38
C PHE A 135 8.34 -6.10 -1.58
N PRO A 136 9.34 -6.94 -1.91
CA PRO A 136 9.13 -8.32 -2.35
C PRO A 136 8.53 -9.24 -1.29
N PHE A 137 8.52 -8.84 -0.02
CA PHE A 137 7.83 -9.52 1.08
C PHE A 137 6.61 -8.75 1.58
N ALA A 138 6.80 -7.46 1.94
CA ALA A 138 5.82 -6.70 2.72
C ALA A 138 4.58 -6.25 1.90
N PHE A 139 4.72 -6.11 0.58
CA PHE A 139 3.63 -5.77 -0.34
C PHE A 139 3.54 -6.76 -1.51
N SER A 140 3.99 -7.99 -1.28
CA SER A 140 3.95 -9.08 -2.22
C SER A 140 3.15 -10.26 -1.64
N VAL A 141 3.65 -11.49 -1.79
CA VAL A 141 2.93 -12.76 -1.57
C VAL A 141 2.26 -12.87 -0.21
N ALA A 142 2.98 -12.62 0.88
CA ALA A 142 2.47 -12.64 2.26
C ALA A 142 2.30 -11.22 2.82
N GLY A 143 2.22 -10.23 1.93
CA GLY A 143 2.15 -8.81 2.31
C GLY A 143 0.81 -8.38 2.87
N GLY A 144 0.66 -7.05 3.06
CA GLY A 144 -0.49 -6.45 3.73
C GLY A 144 -1.84 -6.84 3.14
N ASP A 145 -1.94 -6.88 1.81
CA ASP A 145 -3.19 -7.18 1.12
C ASP A 145 -3.59 -8.66 1.32
N THR A 146 -2.65 -9.59 1.17
CA THR A 146 -2.87 -11.01 1.44
C THR A 146 -3.23 -11.25 2.91
N ALA A 147 -2.45 -10.68 3.83
CA ALA A 147 -2.66 -10.86 5.27
C ALA A 147 -4.03 -10.33 5.71
N SER A 148 -4.43 -9.14 5.26
CA SER A 148 -5.72 -8.54 5.61
C SER A 148 -6.91 -9.24 4.94
N ALA A 149 -6.77 -9.73 3.70
CA ALA A 149 -7.82 -10.50 3.02
C ALA A 149 -8.05 -11.86 3.69
N LEU A 150 -6.98 -12.61 4.01
CA LEU A 150 -7.07 -13.87 4.76
C LEU A 150 -7.65 -13.63 6.17
N ALA A 151 -7.22 -12.57 6.86
CA ALA A 151 -7.78 -12.17 8.15
C ALA A 151 -9.29 -11.90 8.05
N ALA A 152 -9.75 -11.22 7.02
CA ALA A 152 -11.17 -10.99 6.78
C ALA A 152 -11.96 -12.28 6.52
N GLY A 153 -11.30 -13.38 6.13
CA GLY A 153 -11.92 -14.64 5.74
C GLY A 153 -12.18 -14.75 4.23
N CYS A 154 -11.39 -14.04 3.44
CA CYS A 154 -11.41 -14.09 1.98
C CYS A 154 -10.31 -14.98 1.43
N PRO A 155 -10.59 -15.94 0.53
CA PRO A 155 -9.55 -16.61 -0.21
C PRO A 155 -8.79 -15.64 -1.10
N VAL A 156 -7.48 -15.86 -1.28
CA VAL A 156 -6.60 -14.99 -2.04
C VAL A 156 -6.02 -15.71 -3.25
N LEU A 157 -6.19 -15.12 -4.43
CA LEU A 157 -5.44 -15.45 -5.63
C LEU A 157 -4.44 -14.32 -5.88
N LEU A 158 -3.16 -14.60 -5.59
CA LEU A 158 -2.11 -13.61 -5.71
C LEU A 158 -1.46 -13.69 -7.08
N LYS A 159 -1.49 -12.59 -7.82
CA LYS A 159 -0.75 -12.43 -9.06
C LYS A 159 0.68 -12.01 -8.75
N ALA A 160 1.64 -12.90 -9.01
CA ALA A 160 3.06 -12.68 -8.78
C ALA A 160 3.61 -11.47 -9.58
N ASN A 161 4.51 -10.69 -8.98
CA ASN A 161 5.17 -9.63 -9.69
C ASN A 161 6.25 -10.20 -10.63
N PRO A 162 6.33 -9.73 -11.89
CA PRO A 162 7.31 -10.25 -12.85
C PRO A 162 8.77 -9.92 -12.50
N SER A 163 9.03 -9.01 -11.57
CA SER A 163 10.39 -8.65 -11.15
C SER A 163 11.02 -9.64 -10.16
N HIS A 164 10.21 -10.53 -9.55
CA HIS A 164 10.69 -11.55 -8.60
C HIS A 164 9.78 -12.79 -8.61
N PRO A 165 9.69 -13.50 -9.73
CA PRO A 165 8.75 -14.61 -9.91
C PRO A 165 9.14 -15.86 -9.13
N GLU A 166 10.42 -16.18 -9.00
CA GLU A 166 10.90 -17.34 -8.23
C GLU A 166 10.68 -17.15 -6.73
N LEU A 167 10.98 -15.95 -6.21
CA LEU A 167 10.66 -15.60 -4.83
C LEU A 167 9.16 -15.67 -4.56
N SER A 168 8.34 -15.20 -5.52
CA SER A 168 6.89 -15.27 -5.38
C SER A 168 6.40 -16.71 -5.28
N ALA A 169 6.92 -17.62 -6.11
CA ALA A 169 6.60 -19.03 -6.08
C ALA A 169 7.06 -19.70 -4.76
N ALA A 170 8.32 -19.44 -4.34
CA ALA A 170 8.89 -19.99 -3.12
C ALA A 170 8.13 -19.53 -1.86
N THR A 171 7.87 -18.22 -1.77
CA THR A 171 7.08 -17.65 -0.65
C THR A 171 5.65 -18.18 -0.67
N GLY A 172 5.06 -18.32 -1.86
CA GLY A 172 3.72 -18.86 -2.04
C GLY A 172 3.57 -20.29 -1.56
N ALA A 173 4.58 -21.13 -1.81
CA ALA A 173 4.61 -22.50 -1.30
C ALA A 173 4.62 -22.50 0.24
N GLN A 174 5.45 -21.67 0.90
CA GLN A 174 5.47 -21.58 2.37
C GLN A 174 4.11 -21.14 2.94
N VAL A 175 3.43 -20.20 2.28
CA VAL A 175 2.09 -19.73 2.71
C VAL A 175 1.05 -20.86 2.54
N ALA A 176 1.01 -21.50 1.39
CA ALA A 176 0.06 -22.58 1.11
C ALA A 176 0.24 -23.77 2.06
N ASP A 177 1.48 -24.23 2.25
CA ASP A 177 1.81 -25.34 3.15
C ASP A 177 1.43 -25.02 4.61
N ALA A 178 1.71 -23.78 5.06
CA ALA A 178 1.34 -23.37 6.40
C ALA A 178 -0.18 -23.33 6.61
N LEU A 179 -0.93 -22.82 5.65
CA LEU A 179 -2.38 -22.77 5.71
C LEU A 179 -2.98 -24.20 5.72
N GLN A 180 -2.46 -25.10 4.91
CA GLN A 180 -2.88 -26.49 4.88
C GLN A 180 -2.57 -27.19 6.21
N GLU A 181 -1.35 -27.03 6.75
CA GLU A 181 -0.97 -27.57 8.06
C GLU A 181 -1.84 -27.04 9.20
N ALA A 182 -2.24 -25.78 9.14
CA ALA A 182 -3.12 -25.14 10.12
C ALA A 182 -4.59 -25.57 9.98
N GLY A 183 -4.96 -26.37 8.96
CA GLY A 183 -6.32 -26.82 8.70
C GLY A 183 -7.21 -25.75 8.05
N ALA A 184 -6.62 -24.77 7.37
CA ALA A 184 -7.39 -23.85 6.53
C ALA A 184 -8.03 -24.62 5.35
N PRO A 185 -9.16 -24.17 4.81
CA PRO A 185 -9.75 -24.77 3.62
C PRO A 185 -8.77 -24.81 2.45
N ASP A 186 -8.79 -25.89 1.68
CA ASP A 186 -8.05 -25.98 0.43
C ASP A 186 -8.36 -24.76 -0.45
N ALA A 187 -7.36 -24.25 -1.17
CA ALA A 187 -7.48 -23.04 -1.99
C ALA A 187 -7.87 -21.74 -1.24
N ALA A 188 -7.63 -21.67 0.08
CA ALA A 188 -7.66 -20.37 0.79
C ALA A 188 -6.61 -19.39 0.25
N PHE A 189 -5.56 -19.93 -0.40
CA PHE A 189 -4.50 -19.13 -1.01
C PHE A 189 -3.92 -19.85 -2.23
N ALA A 190 -3.65 -19.09 -3.32
CA ALA A 190 -2.91 -19.57 -4.48
C ALA A 190 -2.11 -18.43 -5.13
N VAL A 191 -0.97 -18.77 -5.75
CA VAL A 191 -0.18 -17.86 -6.58
C VAL A 191 -0.47 -18.13 -8.05
N VAL A 192 -0.67 -17.07 -8.83
CA VAL A 192 -0.81 -17.13 -10.29
C VAL A 192 0.24 -16.24 -10.97
N ILE A 193 0.73 -16.67 -12.13
CA ILE A 193 1.82 -16.03 -12.86
C ILE A 193 1.34 -15.69 -14.26
N GLY A 194 1.80 -14.57 -14.80
CA GLY A 194 1.50 -14.12 -16.15
C GLY A 194 0.75 -12.79 -16.22
N PHE A 195 1.02 -12.02 -17.27
CA PHE A 195 0.37 -10.72 -17.49
C PHE A 195 -1.10 -10.91 -17.89
N GLU A 196 -1.35 -11.75 -18.89
CA GLU A 196 -2.71 -12.05 -19.37
C GLU A 196 -3.53 -12.78 -18.29
N THR A 197 -2.88 -13.63 -17.49
CA THR A 197 -3.49 -14.25 -16.30
C THR A 197 -4.01 -13.22 -15.32
N GLY A 198 -3.22 -12.15 -15.07
CA GLY A 198 -3.67 -11.05 -14.20
C GLY A 198 -4.90 -10.32 -14.76
N ILE A 199 -4.97 -10.10 -16.07
CA ILE A 199 -6.13 -9.50 -16.73
C ILE A 199 -7.36 -10.43 -16.64
N ALA A 200 -7.17 -11.71 -16.90
CA ALA A 200 -8.23 -12.71 -16.82
C ALA A 200 -8.78 -12.82 -15.38
N LEU A 201 -7.89 -12.80 -14.39
CA LEU A 201 -8.25 -12.88 -12.97
C LEU A 201 -9.20 -11.76 -12.54
N VAL A 202 -8.90 -10.48 -12.82
CA VAL A 202 -9.78 -9.38 -12.42
C VAL A 202 -11.13 -9.38 -13.16
N LYS A 203 -11.19 -9.97 -14.35
CA LYS A 203 -12.42 -10.06 -15.15
C LYS A 203 -13.33 -11.22 -14.73
N ASP A 204 -12.83 -12.22 -14.02
CA ASP A 204 -13.62 -13.40 -13.66
C ASP A 204 -14.75 -13.06 -12.68
N ALA A 205 -15.96 -13.52 -12.98
CA ALA A 205 -17.17 -13.20 -12.22
C ALA A 205 -17.15 -13.73 -10.76
N ARG A 206 -16.33 -14.73 -10.47
CA ARG A 206 -16.17 -15.32 -9.13
C ARG A 206 -15.31 -14.49 -8.21
N ILE A 207 -14.45 -13.60 -8.73
CA ILE A 207 -13.65 -12.64 -7.96
C ILE A 207 -14.57 -11.54 -7.43
N ARG A 208 -14.43 -11.21 -6.14
CA ARG A 208 -15.32 -10.30 -5.41
C ARG A 208 -14.67 -8.99 -4.99
N ALA A 209 -13.35 -8.92 -5.00
CA ALA A 209 -12.58 -7.69 -4.83
C ALA A 209 -11.20 -7.84 -5.46
N ALA A 210 -10.53 -6.74 -5.72
CA ALA A 210 -9.14 -6.75 -6.12
C ALA A 210 -8.34 -5.70 -5.35
N SER A 211 -7.05 -5.97 -5.08
CA SER A 211 -6.10 -5.00 -4.54
C SER A 211 -4.83 -4.96 -5.39
N PHE A 212 -4.27 -3.77 -5.50
CA PHE A 212 -3.09 -3.50 -6.33
C PHE A 212 -2.21 -2.46 -5.67
N THR A 213 -0.90 -2.67 -5.69
CA THR A 213 0.10 -1.66 -5.34
C THR A 213 1.08 -1.51 -6.51
N GLY A 214 1.19 -0.29 -7.05
CA GLY A 214 2.09 -0.04 -8.19
C GLY A 214 1.81 1.27 -8.91
N SER A 215 2.21 1.35 -10.19
CA SER A 215 2.08 2.59 -10.97
C SER A 215 0.63 3.01 -11.21
N LEU A 216 0.39 4.34 -11.29
CA LEU A 216 -0.92 4.91 -11.63
C LEU A 216 -1.49 4.30 -12.93
N ARG A 217 -0.67 4.16 -13.98
CA ARG A 217 -1.11 3.59 -15.26
C ARG A 217 -1.58 2.15 -15.13
N GLY A 218 -0.81 1.31 -14.42
CA GLY A 218 -1.15 -0.10 -14.24
C GLY A 218 -2.40 -0.28 -13.36
N GLY A 219 -2.44 0.45 -12.24
CA GLY A 219 -3.58 0.39 -11.32
C GLY A 219 -4.87 0.94 -11.95
N ARG A 220 -4.79 2.03 -12.72
CA ARG A 220 -5.95 2.57 -13.42
C ARG A 220 -6.50 1.59 -14.48
N ALA A 221 -5.62 0.92 -15.22
CA ALA A 221 -6.06 -0.08 -16.19
C ALA A 221 -6.82 -1.25 -15.53
N LEU A 222 -6.32 -1.76 -14.40
CA LEU A 222 -7.01 -2.81 -13.65
C LEU A 222 -8.29 -2.32 -12.97
N PHE A 223 -8.30 -1.09 -12.45
CA PHE A 223 -9.49 -0.46 -11.90
C PHE A 223 -10.59 -0.35 -12.95
N ASP A 224 -10.27 0.14 -14.14
CA ASP A 224 -11.24 0.28 -15.23
C ASP A 224 -11.82 -1.08 -15.64
N LEU A 225 -11.01 -2.14 -15.64
CA LEU A 225 -11.49 -3.51 -15.87
C LEU A 225 -12.43 -3.98 -14.74
N ALA A 226 -12.09 -3.74 -13.49
CA ALA A 226 -12.88 -4.14 -12.33
C ALA A 226 -14.27 -3.47 -12.30
N VAL A 227 -14.34 -2.17 -12.62
CA VAL A 227 -15.59 -1.41 -12.58
C VAL A 227 -16.43 -1.55 -13.85
N SER A 228 -15.83 -1.94 -14.99
CA SER A 228 -16.54 -2.16 -16.26
C SER A 228 -17.19 -3.54 -16.38
N ARG A 229 -17.01 -4.42 -15.40
CA ARG A 229 -17.65 -5.75 -15.36
C ARG A 229 -19.17 -5.63 -15.32
N PRO A 230 -19.94 -6.63 -15.81
CA PRO A 230 -21.40 -6.68 -15.60
C PRO A 230 -21.82 -6.58 -14.13
N GLU A 231 -21.01 -7.15 -13.21
CA GLU A 231 -21.09 -6.97 -11.77
C GLU A 231 -19.79 -6.29 -11.32
N PRO A 232 -19.76 -4.96 -11.15
CA PRO A 232 -18.56 -4.24 -10.68
C PRO A 232 -18.10 -4.72 -9.31
N ILE A 233 -16.79 -4.74 -9.09
CA ILE A 233 -16.21 -5.11 -7.80
C ILE A 233 -15.39 -3.97 -7.20
N PRO A 234 -15.25 -3.93 -5.86
CA PRO A 234 -14.29 -3.05 -5.21
C PRO A 234 -12.87 -3.30 -5.72
N PHE A 235 -12.17 -2.20 -6.00
CA PHE A 235 -10.76 -2.23 -6.39
C PHE A 235 -9.98 -1.28 -5.46
N TYR A 236 -9.04 -1.82 -4.70
CA TYR A 236 -8.23 -1.12 -3.72
C TYR A 236 -6.82 -0.91 -4.27
N GLY A 237 -6.66 0.15 -5.05
CA GLY A 237 -5.38 0.52 -5.67
C GLY A 237 -4.63 1.51 -4.79
N GLU A 238 -3.38 1.19 -4.44
CA GLU A 238 -2.36 2.14 -4.00
C GLU A 238 -1.47 2.45 -5.19
N LEU A 239 -1.44 3.72 -5.58
CA LEU A 239 -0.88 4.18 -6.85
C LEU A 239 0.30 5.14 -6.62
N GLY A 240 0.75 5.85 -7.65
CA GLY A 240 1.85 6.78 -7.59
C GLY A 240 1.59 8.00 -6.68
N SER A 241 2.66 8.55 -6.11
CA SER A 241 2.62 9.75 -5.29
C SER A 241 3.94 10.52 -5.36
N VAL A 242 3.85 11.86 -5.33
CA VAL A 242 5.04 12.75 -5.31
C VAL A 242 5.51 13.01 -3.89
N ASN A 243 4.60 12.97 -2.91
CA ASN A 243 4.91 13.16 -1.48
C ASN A 243 5.64 14.49 -1.18
N PRO A 244 5.03 15.65 -1.40
CA PRO A 244 5.70 16.95 -1.22
C PRO A 244 6.13 17.17 0.22
N ALA A 245 7.30 17.81 0.43
CA ALA A 245 7.81 18.22 1.72
C ALA A 245 7.98 19.75 1.73
N PHE A 246 7.44 20.40 2.73
CA PHE A 246 7.39 21.87 2.87
C PHE A 246 8.26 22.29 4.04
N VAL A 247 9.25 23.16 3.79
CA VAL A 247 10.12 23.73 4.81
C VAL A 247 9.66 25.15 5.07
N THR A 248 9.22 25.47 6.30
CA THR A 248 8.82 26.81 6.67
C THR A 248 10.01 27.76 6.75
N PRO A 249 9.82 29.10 6.72
CA PRO A 249 10.91 30.04 6.86
C PRO A 249 11.74 29.85 8.15
N GLY A 250 11.06 29.57 9.27
CA GLY A 250 11.73 29.29 10.53
C GLY A 250 12.57 28.02 10.54
N ALA A 251 12.06 26.93 9.95
CA ALA A 251 12.82 25.70 9.81
C ALA A 251 14.00 25.85 8.85
N GLY A 252 13.82 26.56 7.74
CA GLY A 252 14.90 26.87 6.81
C GLY A 252 16.04 27.66 7.45
N ALA A 253 15.72 28.60 8.34
CA ALA A 253 16.72 29.39 9.06
C ALA A 253 17.46 28.60 10.17
N GLN A 254 16.76 27.68 10.87
CA GLN A 254 17.29 27.04 12.09
C GLN A 254 17.81 25.62 11.87
N ARG A 255 17.32 24.89 10.84
CA ARG A 255 17.53 23.46 10.67
C ARG A 255 17.94 23.07 9.25
N ALA A 256 18.51 23.98 8.48
CA ALA A 256 18.84 23.73 7.08
C ALA A 256 19.73 22.49 6.86
N ASP A 257 20.72 22.28 7.73
CA ASP A 257 21.63 21.12 7.59
C ASP A 257 20.91 19.80 7.88
N ASP A 258 20.08 19.73 8.93
CA ASP A 258 19.31 18.53 9.27
C ASP A 258 18.28 18.21 8.19
N VAL A 259 17.59 19.23 7.68
CA VAL A 259 16.58 19.08 6.61
C VAL A 259 17.26 18.57 5.34
N ALA A 260 18.37 19.16 4.92
CA ALA A 260 19.09 18.74 3.71
C ALA A 260 19.62 17.30 3.85
N ALA A 261 20.23 16.96 4.99
CA ALA A 261 20.75 15.62 5.25
C ALA A 261 19.64 14.57 5.27
N GLY A 262 18.52 14.86 5.96
CA GLY A 262 17.37 13.96 6.03
C GLY A 262 16.68 13.80 4.67
N PHE A 263 16.53 14.87 3.88
CA PHE A 263 15.96 14.81 2.53
C PHE A 263 16.80 13.90 1.61
N VAL A 264 18.10 14.13 1.54
CA VAL A 264 18.99 13.32 0.72
C VAL A 264 19.03 11.87 1.20
N GLY A 265 19.01 11.64 2.52
CA GLY A 265 18.88 10.30 3.08
C GLY A 265 17.58 9.61 2.62
N SER A 266 16.46 10.34 2.66
CA SER A 266 15.13 9.83 2.29
C SER A 266 15.01 9.50 0.80
N ILE A 267 15.49 10.36 -0.10
CA ILE A 267 15.45 10.13 -1.56
C ILE A 267 16.44 9.07 -2.03
N SER A 268 17.50 8.79 -1.26
CA SER A 268 18.50 7.78 -1.58
C SER A 268 18.16 6.39 -1.02
N LEU A 269 17.26 6.30 -0.06
CA LEU A 269 16.90 5.02 0.56
C LEU A 269 16.30 4.06 -0.47
N GLY A 270 16.87 2.85 -0.58
CA GLY A 270 16.46 1.87 -1.59
C GLY A 270 16.53 2.40 -3.02
N ASN A 271 17.49 3.26 -3.28
CA ASN A 271 17.65 3.98 -4.55
C ASN A 271 16.37 4.73 -4.98
N GLY A 272 15.69 5.37 -4.04
CA GLY A 272 14.48 6.16 -4.26
C GLY A 272 13.24 5.38 -4.69
N GLN A 273 13.28 4.05 -4.63
CA GLN A 273 12.19 3.17 -5.08
C GLN A 273 11.16 2.88 -3.97
N PHE A 274 10.68 3.94 -3.33
CA PHE A 274 9.63 3.89 -2.30
C PHE A 274 8.41 4.70 -2.74
N CYS A 275 7.20 4.16 -2.52
CA CYS A 275 5.95 4.87 -2.78
C CYS A 275 5.83 6.18 -1.99
N THR A 276 6.49 6.27 -0.84
CA THR A 276 6.53 7.47 0.02
C THR A 276 7.83 8.26 -0.09
N LYS A 277 8.65 8.07 -1.13
CA LYS A 277 9.82 8.91 -1.37
C LYS A 277 9.38 10.37 -1.56
N PRO A 278 9.97 11.37 -0.84
CA PRO A 278 9.68 12.78 -1.10
C PRO A 278 10.23 13.19 -2.46
N GLY A 279 9.34 13.40 -3.44
CA GLY A 279 9.71 13.80 -4.80
C GLY A 279 9.92 15.30 -4.97
N MET A 280 9.39 16.11 -4.04
CA MET A 280 9.56 17.57 -4.03
C MET A 280 9.88 18.11 -2.64
N LEU A 281 10.79 19.08 -2.58
CA LEU A 281 11.14 19.82 -1.37
C LEU A 281 10.96 21.32 -1.62
N PHE A 282 9.98 21.93 -0.96
CA PHE A 282 9.76 23.38 -1.01
C PHE A 282 10.61 24.08 0.03
N VAL A 283 11.42 25.06 -0.39
CA VAL A 283 12.41 25.72 0.46
C VAL A 283 12.31 27.24 0.35
N PRO A 284 12.53 27.99 1.45
CA PRO A 284 12.61 29.44 1.37
C PRO A 284 13.78 29.89 0.48
N ALA A 285 13.56 30.81 -0.44
CA ALA A 285 14.61 31.38 -1.26
C ALA A 285 15.72 31.98 -0.37
N GLY A 286 16.97 31.83 -0.78
CA GLY A 286 18.12 32.30 -0.02
C GLY A 286 18.44 31.57 1.29
N SER A 287 17.73 30.51 1.66
CA SER A 287 18.02 29.68 2.84
C SER A 287 19.32 28.87 2.74
N GLY A 288 19.88 28.73 1.55
CA GLY A 288 21.05 27.87 1.26
C GLY A 288 20.75 26.38 1.32
N LEU A 289 19.48 25.96 1.43
CA LEU A 289 19.06 24.57 1.42
C LEU A 289 19.35 23.91 0.08
N GLU A 290 19.13 24.59 -1.03
CA GLU A 290 19.41 24.09 -2.39
C GLU A 290 20.86 23.65 -2.53
N ASP A 291 21.82 24.49 -2.15
CA ASP A 291 23.24 24.18 -2.23
C ASP A 291 23.66 23.00 -1.34
N ARG A 292 23.09 22.93 -0.13
CA ARG A 292 23.34 21.84 0.82
C ARG A 292 22.81 20.49 0.28
N VAL A 293 21.60 20.51 -0.25
CA VAL A 293 20.98 19.32 -0.87
C VAL A 293 21.81 18.86 -2.06
N ALA A 294 22.23 19.80 -2.94
CA ALA A 294 23.06 19.50 -4.10
C ALA A 294 24.40 18.86 -3.72
N ALA A 295 25.10 19.44 -2.73
CA ALA A 295 26.37 18.90 -2.25
C ALA A 295 26.25 17.49 -1.66
N LEU A 296 25.23 17.26 -0.83
CA LEU A 296 24.99 15.95 -0.20
C LEU A 296 24.54 14.88 -1.20
N ALA A 297 23.69 15.24 -2.17
CA ALA A 297 23.22 14.33 -3.20
C ALA A 297 24.35 13.95 -4.16
N GLY A 298 25.20 14.90 -4.57
CA GLY A 298 26.34 14.68 -5.43
C GLY A 298 27.43 13.77 -4.83
N ALA A 299 27.44 13.61 -3.50
CA ALA A 299 28.34 12.70 -2.80
C ALA A 299 27.83 11.26 -2.66
N ARG A 300 26.57 10.97 -3.09
CA ARG A 300 25.99 9.62 -2.99
C ARG A 300 26.42 8.75 -4.17
N PRO A 301 26.76 7.48 -3.92
CA PRO A 301 27.09 6.54 -5.01
C PRO A 301 25.84 6.18 -5.82
N ALA A 302 26.08 5.72 -7.04
CA ALA A 302 25.09 5.04 -7.86
C ALA A 302 24.73 3.67 -7.24
N ALA A 303 23.49 3.20 -7.48
CA ALA A 303 23.04 1.91 -7.02
C ALA A 303 22.06 1.28 -8.05
N PRO A 304 21.97 -0.06 -8.11
CA PRO A 304 21.11 -0.74 -9.07
C PRO A 304 19.62 -0.46 -8.79
N MET A 305 18.85 -0.47 -9.86
CA MET A 305 17.39 -0.45 -9.81
C MET A 305 16.84 -1.88 -9.73
N LEU A 306 15.62 -2.04 -9.23
CA LEU A 306 14.94 -3.34 -9.05
C LEU A 306 14.79 -4.14 -10.35
N SER A 307 14.60 -3.46 -11.47
CA SER A 307 14.48 -4.08 -12.79
C SER A 307 14.80 -3.09 -13.90
N GLU A 308 15.10 -3.63 -15.08
CA GLU A 308 15.34 -2.83 -16.28
C GLU A 308 14.13 -1.99 -16.69
N GLN A 309 12.92 -2.54 -16.49
CA GLN A 309 11.68 -1.80 -16.78
C GLN A 309 11.53 -0.57 -15.86
N ILE A 310 11.86 -0.69 -14.57
CA ILE A 310 11.80 0.43 -13.62
C ILE A 310 12.89 1.44 -13.96
N ARG A 311 14.10 0.98 -14.30
CA ARG A 311 15.21 1.84 -14.73
C ARG A 311 14.87 2.66 -15.97
N SER A 312 14.27 2.04 -16.98
CA SER A 312 13.83 2.73 -18.20
C SER A 312 12.77 3.80 -17.89
N GLY A 313 11.73 3.44 -17.12
CA GLY A 313 10.69 4.38 -16.73
C GLY A 313 11.23 5.56 -15.91
N TYR A 314 12.17 5.30 -14.99
CA TYR A 314 12.88 6.35 -14.24
C TYR A 314 13.65 7.30 -15.17
N SER A 315 14.44 6.74 -16.10
CA SER A 315 15.26 7.53 -17.02
C SER A 315 14.42 8.41 -17.94
N GLU A 316 13.31 7.90 -18.43
CA GLU A 316 12.35 8.65 -19.25
C GLU A 316 11.71 9.79 -18.45
N ALA A 317 11.20 9.51 -17.24
CA ALA A 317 10.57 10.51 -16.37
C ALA A 317 11.56 11.62 -15.98
N LEU A 318 12.79 11.26 -15.59
CA LEU A 318 13.81 12.22 -15.21
C LEU A 318 14.20 13.13 -16.39
N ALA A 319 14.38 12.58 -17.59
CA ALA A 319 14.69 13.35 -18.78
C ALA A 319 13.59 14.35 -19.12
N LEU A 320 12.32 13.92 -19.05
CA LEU A 320 11.17 14.80 -19.29
C LEU A 320 11.08 15.94 -18.27
N LEU A 321 11.34 15.68 -16.99
CA LEU A 321 11.36 16.71 -15.94
C LEU A 321 12.51 17.70 -16.14
N ALA A 322 13.72 17.22 -16.47
CA ALA A 322 14.88 18.06 -16.64
C ALA A 322 14.83 18.96 -17.90
N GLU A 323 14.00 18.62 -18.88
CA GLU A 323 13.79 19.39 -20.11
C GLU A 323 12.71 20.50 -19.94
N ARG A 324 12.05 20.61 -18.76
CA ARG A 324 11.03 21.64 -18.52
C ARG A 324 11.64 23.03 -18.41
N PRO A 325 10.97 24.06 -18.94
CA PRO A 325 11.39 25.46 -18.75
C PRO A 325 11.53 25.77 -17.24
N GLY A 326 12.59 26.51 -16.88
CA GLY A 326 12.86 26.88 -15.49
C GLY A 326 13.46 25.77 -14.62
N VAL A 327 13.60 24.52 -15.12
CA VAL A 327 14.22 23.42 -14.39
C VAL A 327 15.71 23.35 -14.66
N ARG A 328 16.50 23.21 -13.61
CA ARG A 328 17.97 23.06 -13.65
C ARG A 328 18.40 21.80 -12.93
N VAL A 329 19.40 21.10 -13.41
CA VAL A 329 20.06 20.00 -12.69
C VAL A 329 21.09 20.61 -11.75
N ILE A 330 20.94 20.38 -10.43
CA ILE A 330 21.86 20.91 -9.41
C ILE A 330 22.75 19.83 -8.79
N ALA A 331 22.38 18.55 -8.94
CA ALA A 331 23.24 17.41 -8.60
C ALA A 331 22.88 16.21 -9.47
N GLY A 332 23.86 15.35 -9.74
CA GLY A 332 23.68 14.18 -10.61
C GLY A 332 23.62 14.56 -12.10
N GLN A 333 22.90 13.76 -12.88
CA GLN A 333 22.77 13.94 -14.34
C GLN A 333 21.35 13.55 -14.78
N ALA A 334 20.75 14.34 -15.68
CA ALA A 334 19.42 14.06 -16.23
C ALA A 334 19.39 12.81 -17.14
N ARG A 335 20.52 12.43 -17.71
CA ARG A 335 20.69 11.22 -18.51
C ARG A 335 21.88 10.47 -17.95
N GLN A 336 21.67 9.22 -17.52
CA GLN A 336 22.69 8.38 -16.92
C GLN A 336 22.78 7.06 -17.68
N GLU A 337 23.99 6.59 -17.89
CA GLU A 337 24.27 5.23 -18.37
C GLU A 337 24.57 4.34 -17.16
N GLY A 338 23.97 3.13 -17.12
CA GLY A 338 24.14 2.19 -16.02
C GLY A 338 23.26 2.49 -14.81
N ASP A 339 23.78 2.18 -13.63
CA ASP A 339 23.07 2.37 -12.36
C ASP A 339 22.94 3.86 -12.02
N PRO A 340 21.75 4.36 -11.66
CA PRO A 340 21.56 5.78 -11.40
C PRO A 340 22.09 6.20 -10.03
N ALA A 341 22.79 7.34 -10.02
CA ALA A 341 23.07 8.10 -8.80
C ALA A 341 21.92 9.09 -8.51
N PRO A 342 21.76 9.54 -7.26
CA PRO A 342 20.77 10.54 -6.91
C PRO A 342 20.91 11.80 -7.78
N THR A 343 19.79 12.23 -8.36
CA THR A 343 19.70 13.43 -9.19
C THR A 343 18.74 14.41 -8.57
N VAL A 344 19.19 15.64 -8.36
CA VAL A 344 18.37 16.71 -7.83
C VAL A 344 18.21 17.78 -8.89
N LEU A 345 16.95 18.10 -9.16
CA LEU A 345 16.51 19.20 -9.99
C LEU A 345 16.16 20.40 -9.10
N SER A 346 16.18 21.59 -9.66
CA SER A 346 15.77 22.84 -8.98
C SER A 346 14.89 23.66 -9.90
N THR A 347 13.88 24.31 -9.31
CA THR A 347 12.98 25.23 -9.99
C THR A 347 12.39 26.22 -8.98
N THR A 348 11.48 27.11 -9.41
CA THR A 348 10.74 28.05 -8.58
C THR A 348 9.28 27.66 -8.48
N VAL A 349 8.55 28.21 -7.48
CA VAL A 349 7.09 28.05 -7.41
C VAL A 349 6.42 28.65 -8.65
N SER A 350 6.92 29.76 -9.17
CA SER A 350 6.37 30.37 -10.38
C SER A 350 6.44 29.43 -11.59
N ASP A 351 7.59 28.77 -11.80
CA ASP A 351 7.76 27.82 -12.90
C ASP A 351 6.91 26.55 -12.68
N LEU A 352 6.82 26.06 -11.44
CA LEU A 352 5.94 24.93 -11.09
C LEU A 352 4.47 25.25 -11.43
N LEU A 353 3.99 26.43 -11.05
CA LEU A 353 2.60 26.85 -11.31
C LEU A 353 2.31 27.06 -12.80
N ALA A 354 3.33 27.28 -13.64
CA ALA A 354 3.19 27.38 -15.08
C ALA A 354 3.03 26.02 -15.79
N ASP A 355 3.46 24.92 -15.17
CA ASP A 355 3.40 23.55 -15.77
C ASP A 355 3.19 22.45 -14.71
N VAL A 356 2.10 22.61 -13.93
CA VAL A 356 1.78 21.73 -12.79
C VAL A 356 1.73 20.28 -13.19
N ASP A 357 0.95 19.95 -14.24
CA ASP A 357 0.70 18.55 -14.67
C ASP A 357 2.00 17.80 -15.01
N ALA A 358 2.95 18.47 -15.63
CA ALA A 358 4.22 17.83 -15.98
C ALA A 358 5.18 17.74 -14.79
N MET A 359 5.21 18.78 -13.94
CA MET A 359 6.15 18.83 -12.82
C MET A 359 5.73 17.99 -11.62
N THR A 360 4.44 17.70 -11.46
CA THR A 360 3.92 16.85 -10.37
C THR A 360 3.82 15.36 -10.76
N GLN A 361 4.46 14.95 -11.86
CA GLN A 361 4.56 13.53 -12.23
C GLN A 361 5.53 12.80 -11.29
N GLU A 362 5.16 11.60 -10.89
CA GLU A 362 6.05 10.73 -10.11
C GLU A 362 7.26 10.30 -10.95
N CYS A 363 8.47 10.57 -10.44
CA CYS A 363 9.71 10.00 -10.93
C CYS A 363 10.19 8.91 -9.96
N PHE A 364 9.85 7.64 -10.26
CA PHE A 364 10.10 6.51 -9.36
C PHE A 364 11.55 6.05 -9.42
N GLY A 365 12.36 6.55 -8.49
CA GLY A 365 13.80 6.34 -8.43
C GLY A 365 14.50 7.47 -7.65
N PRO A 366 15.84 7.56 -7.67
CA PRO A 366 16.61 8.48 -6.84
C PRO A 366 16.63 9.91 -7.42
N ALA A 367 15.46 10.45 -7.78
CA ALA A 367 15.34 11.84 -8.24
C ALA A 367 14.32 12.62 -7.40
N ALA A 368 14.58 13.93 -7.26
CA ALA A 368 13.67 14.86 -6.62
C ALA A 368 13.88 16.29 -7.15
N ILE A 369 12.89 17.17 -6.90
CA ILE A 369 12.91 18.58 -7.27
C ILE A 369 12.96 19.42 -6.00
N VAL A 370 13.92 20.33 -5.90
CA VAL A 370 13.90 21.42 -4.91
C VAL A 370 13.19 22.61 -5.55
N VAL A 371 12.16 23.11 -4.89
CA VAL A 371 11.31 24.20 -5.37
C VAL A 371 11.49 25.40 -4.43
N SER A 372 12.09 26.48 -4.90
CA SER A 372 12.24 27.70 -4.10
C SER A 372 10.98 28.56 -4.13
N TYR A 373 10.62 29.14 -2.98
CA TYR A 373 9.53 30.10 -2.84
C TYR A 373 10.01 31.39 -2.17
N GLU A 374 9.41 32.52 -2.52
CA GLU A 374 9.78 33.86 -2.03
C GLU A 374 8.91 34.32 -0.84
N SER A 375 7.69 33.77 -0.71
CA SER A 375 6.75 34.16 0.34
C SER A 375 5.91 33.01 0.87
N GLU A 376 5.26 33.18 2.03
CA GLU A 376 4.32 32.18 2.58
C GLU A 376 3.09 31.99 1.67
N GLU A 377 2.68 33.02 0.94
CA GLU A 377 1.59 32.95 -0.03
C GLU A 377 1.96 32.01 -1.20
N GLU A 378 3.20 32.10 -1.69
CA GLU A 378 3.70 31.15 -2.72
C GLU A 378 3.77 29.73 -2.17
N LEU A 379 4.22 29.54 -0.92
CA LEU A 379 4.26 28.22 -0.28
C LEU A 379 2.86 27.59 -0.19
N LEU A 380 1.86 28.38 0.20
CA LEU A 380 0.46 27.94 0.26
C LEU A 380 -0.11 27.69 -1.14
N ALA A 381 0.19 28.54 -2.12
CA ALA A 381 -0.22 28.33 -3.50
C ALA A 381 0.33 27.00 -4.05
N ALA A 382 1.60 26.71 -3.77
CA ALA A 382 2.23 25.45 -4.15
C ALA A 382 1.59 24.23 -3.46
N ALA A 383 1.12 24.35 -2.21
CA ALA A 383 0.42 23.26 -1.53
C ALA A 383 -0.94 22.94 -2.18
N HIS A 384 -1.59 23.94 -2.76
CA HIS A 384 -2.92 23.79 -3.39
C HIS A 384 -2.90 23.07 -4.74
N VAL A 385 -1.76 22.99 -5.44
CA VAL A 385 -1.73 22.41 -6.80
C VAL A 385 -1.68 20.91 -6.84
N PHE A 386 -1.38 20.26 -5.72
CA PHE A 386 -1.29 18.79 -5.69
C PHE A 386 -2.67 18.14 -5.73
N ASP A 387 -2.82 17.18 -6.60
CA ASP A 387 -3.86 16.17 -6.49
C ASP A 387 -3.63 15.29 -5.25
N GLY A 388 -4.45 14.25 -5.03
CA GLY A 388 -4.29 13.34 -3.90
C GLY A 388 -2.91 12.71 -3.82
N GLN A 389 -2.30 12.72 -2.63
CA GLN A 389 -0.99 12.17 -2.33
C GLN A 389 -1.08 11.16 -1.19
N LEU A 390 -0.10 10.24 -1.09
CA LEU A 390 0.01 9.34 0.06
C LEU A 390 0.45 10.11 1.30
N THR A 391 1.41 11.01 1.15
CA THR A 391 1.96 11.79 2.27
C THR A 391 2.28 13.22 1.86
N ALA A 392 2.28 14.11 2.85
CA ALA A 392 3.03 15.36 2.81
C ALA A 392 3.80 15.56 4.10
N THR A 393 4.90 16.30 4.04
CA THR A 393 5.73 16.59 5.20
C THR A 393 5.80 18.09 5.43
N ILE A 394 5.72 18.53 6.69
CA ILE A 394 5.97 19.89 7.12
C ILE A 394 7.21 19.90 8.02
N HIS A 395 8.24 20.63 7.65
CA HIS A 395 9.35 20.97 8.50
C HIS A 395 9.15 22.39 9.03
N GLY A 396 8.86 22.49 10.33
CA GLY A 396 8.62 23.75 11.04
C GLY A 396 9.54 23.94 12.24
N SER A 397 9.67 25.18 12.73
CA SER A 397 10.51 25.52 13.88
C SER A 397 9.72 25.79 15.18
N GLY A 398 8.41 25.54 15.18
CA GLY A 398 7.52 25.81 16.32
C GLY A 398 6.17 26.34 15.85
N VAL A 399 5.63 27.34 16.52
CA VAL A 399 4.36 27.98 16.15
C VAL A 399 4.65 29.08 15.13
N GLU A 400 4.44 28.76 13.87
CA GLU A 400 4.51 29.71 12.75
C GLU A 400 3.08 29.85 12.17
N PRO A 401 2.61 31.08 11.86
CA PRO A 401 1.22 31.29 11.40
C PRO A 401 0.86 30.45 10.14
N VAL A 402 1.79 30.32 9.22
CA VAL A 402 1.60 29.55 7.98
C VAL A 402 1.34 28.06 8.22
N VAL A 403 1.84 27.51 9.32
CA VAL A 403 1.74 26.05 9.61
C VAL A 403 0.31 25.60 9.75
N SER A 404 -0.56 26.38 10.43
CA SER A 404 -1.97 26.00 10.60
C SER A 404 -2.68 25.94 9.25
N THR A 405 -2.52 26.97 8.42
CA THR A 405 -3.13 27.01 7.08
C THR A 405 -2.57 25.91 6.17
N LEU A 406 -1.26 25.70 6.21
CA LEU A 406 -0.61 24.63 5.44
C LEU A 406 -1.12 23.24 5.87
N MET A 407 -1.28 23.01 7.18
CA MET A 407 -1.85 21.76 7.72
C MET A 407 -3.27 21.54 7.22
N ASP A 408 -4.13 22.56 7.24
CA ASP A 408 -5.51 22.46 6.76
C ASP A 408 -5.55 22.10 5.27
N VAL A 409 -4.75 22.78 4.44
CA VAL A 409 -4.64 22.47 3.00
C VAL A 409 -4.18 21.05 2.76
N LEU A 410 -3.13 20.60 3.46
CA LEU A 410 -2.55 19.29 3.23
C LEU A 410 -3.44 18.14 3.73
N THR A 411 -4.21 18.32 4.80
CA THR A 411 -5.13 17.28 5.28
C THR A 411 -6.25 16.97 4.28
N GLU A 412 -6.58 17.88 3.38
CA GLU A 412 -7.51 17.61 2.28
C GLU A 412 -6.87 16.84 1.12
N ARG A 413 -5.54 16.83 1.02
CA ARG A 413 -4.78 16.34 -0.13
C ARG A 413 -4.05 15.03 0.12
N VAL A 414 -3.82 14.66 1.39
CA VAL A 414 -2.95 13.52 1.69
C VAL A 414 -3.60 12.54 2.68
N GLY A 415 -3.13 11.29 2.65
CA GLY A 415 -3.51 10.30 3.66
C GLY A 415 -2.74 10.43 4.97
N ARG A 416 -1.53 11.01 4.96
CA ARG A 416 -0.68 11.15 6.14
C ARG A 416 0.12 12.45 6.09
N VAL A 417 -0.01 13.29 7.11
CA VAL A 417 0.85 14.45 7.32
C VAL A 417 1.98 14.10 8.28
N VAL A 418 3.22 14.37 7.90
CA VAL A 418 4.42 14.10 8.71
C VAL A 418 4.98 15.42 9.23
N TRP A 419 5.28 15.48 10.54
CA TRP A 419 5.85 16.67 11.16
C TRP A 419 7.32 16.44 11.51
N ASN A 420 8.21 17.27 10.98
CA ASN A 420 9.65 17.27 11.26
C ASN A 420 10.34 15.90 11.10
N GLY A 421 9.80 15.05 10.25
CA GLY A 421 10.32 13.71 9.91
C GLY A 421 10.35 13.50 8.41
N TRP A 422 10.64 12.27 7.98
CA TRP A 422 10.62 11.91 6.56
C TRP A 422 9.61 10.81 6.30
N PRO A 423 8.88 10.87 5.19
CA PRO A 423 7.76 9.97 4.94
C PRO A 423 8.18 8.56 4.54
N THR A 424 9.45 8.38 4.14
CA THR A 424 9.98 7.09 3.66
C THR A 424 9.96 6.07 4.79
N GLY A 425 9.21 5.00 4.55
CA GLY A 425 8.90 3.99 5.57
C GLY A 425 7.52 4.20 6.19
N VAL A 426 6.83 3.08 6.42
CA VAL A 426 5.47 3.04 6.94
C VAL A 426 5.41 2.03 8.08
N SER A 427 5.08 2.48 9.28
CA SER A 427 4.90 1.60 10.45
C SER A 427 3.63 0.77 10.33
N VAL A 428 3.66 -0.46 10.82
CA VAL A 428 2.48 -1.33 10.88
C VAL A 428 1.90 -1.23 12.29
N THR A 429 0.84 -0.43 12.45
CA THR A 429 0.23 -0.12 13.75
C THR A 429 -1.27 0.09 13.62
N TYR A 430 -1.97 0.24 14.75
CA TYR A 430 -3.42 0.50 14.79
C TYR A 430 -3.81 1.86 14.20
N ALA A 431 -3.02 2.90 14.44
CA ALA A 431 -3.32 4.26 13.97
C ALA A 431 -2.72 4.57 12.59
N GLN A 432 -2.01 3.62 11.98
CA GLN A 432 -1.43 3.86 10.66
C GLN A 432 -2.50 3.98 9.60
N HIS A 433 -2.39 5.01 8.79
CA HIS A 433 -3.11 5.16 7.53
C HIS A 433 -2.10 5.30 6.38
N HIS A 434 -2.22 4.43 5.39
CA HIS A 434 -1.46 4.46 4.14
C HIS A 434 -2.45 4.40 2.99
N GLY A 435 -2.77 5.55 2.49
CA GLY A 435 -3.82 5.83 1.53
C GLY A 435 -3.80 7.30 1.17
N GLY A 436 -4.91 7.83 0.70
CA GLY A 436 -5.07 9.24 0.34
C GLY A 436 -6.13 9.42 -0.73
N PRO A 437 -6.45 10.67 -1.10
CA PRO A 437 -7.36 10.95 -2.19
C PRO A 437 -6.79 10.47 -3.55
N TYR A 438 -7.67 10.32 -4.54
CA TYR A 438 -7.24 10.03 -5.90
C TYR A 438 -6.35 11.18 -6.45
N PRO A 439 -5.23 10.91 -7.16
CA PRO A 439 -4.84 9.63 -7.76
C PRO A 439 -3.96 8.72 -6.87
N ALA A 440 -3.61 9.10 -5.63
CA ALA A 440 -2.78 8.26 -4.78
C ALA A 440 -3.45 6.91 -4.48
N THR A 441 -4.77 6.88 -4.32
CA THR A 441 -5.54 5.64 -4.20
C THR A 441 -6.85 5.68 -4.98
N THR A 442 -7.41 4.50 -5.23
CA THR A 442 -8.76 4.37 -5.83
C THR A 442 -9.87 4.32 -4.78
N SER A 443 -9.55 4.24 -3.49
CA SER A 443 -10.51 4.14 -2.39
C SER A 443 -10.06 4.99 -1.20
N VAL A 444 -10.52 6.23 -1.16
CA VAL A 444 -10.12 7.23 -0.16
C VAL A 444 -10.46 6.87 1.30
N GLN A 445 -11.44 5.99 1.49
CA GLN A 445 -11.94 5.59 2.81
C GLN A 445 -11.14 4.43 3.44
N THR A 446 -10.14 3.89 2.74
CA THR A 446 -9.45 2.68 3.14
C THR A 446 -7.94 2.90 3.25
N THR A 447 -7.28 2.00 3.94
CA THR A 447 -5.81 1.98 4.08
C THR A 447 -5.24 0.66 3.56
N SER A 448 -4.04 0.70 2.99
CA SER A 448 -3.29 -0.52 2.60
C SER A 448 -2.40 -1.04 3.74
N VAL A 449 -2.08 -0.22 4.75
CA VAL A 449 -1.23 -0.58 5.89
C VAL A 449 -1.92 -0.23 7.21
N GLY A 450 -1.70 -1.05 8.22
CA GLY A 450 -2.35 -0.93 9.52
C GLY A 450 -3.51 -1.90 9.68
N THR A 451 -4.06 -1.98 10.89
CA THR A 451 -5.07 -2.99 11.23
C THR A 451 -6.39 -2.78 10.49
N SER A 452 -6.76 -1.53 10.19
CA SER A 452 -7.97 -1.21 9.43
C SER A 452 -7.90 -1.63 7.95
N ALA A 453 -6.77 -2.13 7.47
CA ALA A 453 -6.68 -2.70 6.12
C ALA A 453 -7.63 -3.91 5.92
N ILE A 454 -8.03 -4.58 6.99
CA ILE A 454 -9.02 -5.67 6.97
C ILE A 454 -10.40 -5.21 6.47
N ASP A 455 -10.77 -3.95 6.72
CA ASP A 455 -12.10 -3.41 6.40
C ASP A 455 -12.39 -3.40 4.89
N ARG A 456 -11.34 -3.35 4.06
CA ARG A 456 -11.44 -3.42 2.60
C ARG A 456 -12.12 -4.69 2.08
N PHE A 457 -12.01 -5.78 2.81
CA PHE A 457 -12.47 -7.10 2.38
C PHE A 457 -13.75 -7.55 3.08
N LEU A 458 -14.42 -6.63 3.75
CA LEU A 458 -15.63 -6.86 4.53
C LEU A 458 -16.80 -6.02 4.01
N ARG A 459 -18.02 -6.51 4.20
CA ARG A 459 -19.26 -5.77 3.95
C ARG A 459 -20.28 -6.01 5.05
N PRO A 460 -21.13 -5.03 5.39
CA PRO A 460 -22.19 -5.22 6.37
C PRO A 460 -23.34 -6.08 5.83
N VAL A 461 -23.90 -6.88 6.73
CA VAL A 461 -25.15 -7.63 6.51
C VAL A 461 -26.02 -7.48 7.75
N SER A 462 -27.29 -7.10 7.56
CA SER A 462 -28.29 -7.07 8.63
C SER A 462 -29.25 -8.27 8.51
N TYR A 463 -29.64 -8.82 9.65
CA TYR A 463 -30.62 -9.89 9.80
C TYR A 463 -31.81 -9.32 10.58
N GLN A 464 -33.00 -9.42 10.04
CA GLN A 464 -34.21 -8.96 10.70
C GLN A 464 -35.10 -10.15 11.05
N ASP A 465 -35.54 -10.23 12.33
CA ASP A 465 -36.42 -11.28 12.85
C ASP A 465 -35.97 -12.71 12.52
N ALA A 466 -34.63 -12.89 12.36
CA ALA A 466 -34.08 -14.20 12.02
C ALA A 466 -34.03 -15.13 13.23
N PRO A 467 -34.42 -16.42 13.06
CA PRO A 467 -34.30 -17.40 14.13
C PRO A 467 -32.87 -17.55 14.63
N GLU A 468 -32.71 -17.75 15.95
CA GLU A 468 -31.39 -17.84 16.62
C GLU A 468 -30.44 -18.86 15.99
N ASP A 469 -30.94 -20.02 15.61
CA ASP A 469 -30.15 -21.16 15.07
C ASP A 469 -29.62 -20.92 13.67
N VAL A 470 -30.19 -19.98 12.90
CA VAL A 470 -29.69 -19.61 11.57
C VAL A 470 -28.77 -18.40 11.59
N LEU A 471 -28.66 -17.72 12.73
CA LEU A 471 -27.78 -16.58 12.89
C LEU A 471 -26.29 -16.98 12.90
N PRO A 472 -25.41 -16.15 12.33
CA PRO A 472 -23.98 -16.30 12.53
C PRO A 472 -23.61 -16.33 14.03
N PRO A 473 -22.61 -17.13 14.44
CA PRO A 473 -22.24 -17.27 15.85
C PRO A 473 -22.00 -15.95 16.59
N ALA A 474 -21.41 -14.95 15.93
CA ALA A 474 -21.16 -13.62 16.52
C ALA A 474 -22.43 -12.84 16.89
N LEU A 475 -23.60 -13.21 16.32
CA LEU A 475 -24.88 -12.52 16.52
C LEU A 475 -25.85 -13.32 17.39
N ARG A 476 -25.48 -14.52 17.85
CA ARG A 476 -26.29 -15.34 18.75
C ARG A 476 -26.23 -14.80 20.18
N GLU A 477 -27.26 -15.03 20.96
CA GLU A 477 -27.31 -14.57 22.36
C GLU A 477 -26.17 -15.14 23.21
N ASP A 478 -25.86 -16.41 23.04
CA ASP A 478 -24.80 -17.11 23.77
C ASP A 478 -23.35 -16.69 23.40
N ASN A 479 -23.20 -15.88 22.33
CA ASN A 479 -21.91 -15.36 21.88
C ASN A 479 -20.78 -16.43 21.89
N PRO A 480 -20.91 -17.53 21.13
CA PRO A 480 -19.99 -18.66 21.26
C PRO A 480 -18.54 -18.31 20.84
N TRP A 481 -18.35 -17.25 20.06
CA TRP A 481 -17.01 -16.74 19.70
C TRP A 481 -16.43 -15.78 20.73
N ARG A 482 -17.23 -15.38 21.75
CA ARG A 482 -16.82 -14.43 22.80
C ARG A 482 -16.20 -13.16 22.22
N LEU A 483 -16.95 -12.49 21.36
CA LEU A 483 -16.50 -11.27 20.69
C LEU A 483 -17.16 -10.04 21.31
N PRO A 484 -16.49 -8.88 21.33
CA PRO A 484 -17.10 -7.62 21.71
C PRO A 484 -18.25 -7.29 20.75
N ARG A 485 -19.35 -6.81 21.25
CA ARG A 485 -20.55 -6.47 20.47
C ARG A 485 -21.35 -5.36 21.11
N ARG A 486 -22.10 -4.65 20.31
CA ARG A 486 -23.03 -3.63 20.79
C ARG A 486 -24.42 -4.24 20.90
N VAL A 487 -25.01 -4.22 22.11
CA VAL A 487 -26.35 -4.76 22.37
C VAL A 487 -27.23 -3.63 22.91
N ASP A 488 -28.33 -3.34 22.21
CA ASP A 488 -29.27 -2.23 22.52
C ASP A 488 -28.54 -0.91 22.81
N GLY A 489 -27.56 -0.59 21.94
CA GLY A 489 -26.77 0.63 22.03
C GLY A 489 -25.59 0.58 23.02
N VAL A 490 -25.46 -0.44 23.85
CA VAL A 490 -24.40 -0.59 24.85
C VAL A 490 -23.29 -1.51 24.35
N LEU A 491 -22.03 -1.05 24.38
CA LEU A 491 -20.88 -1.88 24.05
C LEU A 491 -20.61 -2.89 25.17
N GLN A 492 -20.70 -4.16 24.84
CA GLN A 492 -20.33 -5.27 25.71
C GLN A 492 -18.92 -5.72 25.35
N GLN A 493 -18.02 -5.69 26.32
CA GLN A 493 -16.70 -6.33 26.24
C GLN A 493 -16.81 -7.74 26.85
N VAL A 494 -15.97 -8.66 26.37
CA VAL A 494 -15.97 -10.07 26.82
C VAL A 494 -14.88 -10.27 27.86
#